data_1dc77aeac4967271b6e9889b533ac1a3
#
_entry.id   1dc77aeac4967271b6e9889b533ac1a3
#
_cell.length_a   1.000
_cell.length_b   1.000
_cell.length_c   1.000
_cell.angle_alpha   90.00
_cell.angle_beta   90.00
_cell.angle_gamma   90.00
#
_symmetry.space_group_name_H-M   'P 1'
#
loop_
_entity.id
_entity.type
_entity.pdbx_description
1 polymer ?
#
loop_
_entity_poly.entity_id
_entity_poly.type
_entity_poly.pdbx_seq_one_letter_code
_entity_poly.pdbx_strand_id
1 'polypeptide(L)'
;MKYACLVYIDDTIMGALSPEEGVRLTDATVEADWDLRERGQLILAQPLQAPETAVTIRVRNGKASKTDGPFAETKEFLGGFYLIEARDVDEAIRIVEEDPMASMGSVEIRPFLEQTHSVTGKGRPELREAGAPRDAK
;
A
#
# COMPACT_ATOMS: atom_id res chain seq x y z
N MET A 1 2.26 -13.90 -9.43
CA MET A 1 3.18 -13.36 -8.41
C MET A 1 2.54 -12.16 -7.73
N LYS A 2 2.87 -11.94 -6.49
CA LYS A 2 2.29 -10.84 -5.71
C LYS A 2 3.30 -9.72 -5.54
N TYR A 3 2.78 -8.50 -5.60
CA TYR A 3 3.61 -7.29 -5.50
C TYR A 3 2.96 -6.29 -4.57
N ALA A 4 3.80 -5.59 -3.82
CA ALA A 4 3.38 -4.42 -3.06
C ALA A 4 3.69 -3.19 -3.90
N CYS A 5 2.70 -2.32 -4.05
CA CYS A 5 2.85 -1.04 -4.72
C CYS A 5 2.74 0.04 -3.66
N LEU A 6 3.86 0.69 -3.35
CA LEU A 6 3.94 1.69 -2.29
C LEU A 6 3.82 3.06 -2.93
N VAL A 7 2.78 3.78 -2.55
CA VAL A 7 2.45 5.07 -3.18
C VAL A 7 3.04 6.19 -2.34
N TYR A 8 4.00 6.91 -2.94
CA TYR A 8 4.61 8.07 -2.32
C TYR A 8 4.03 9.33 -2.96
N ILE A 9 3.60 10.24 -2.12
CA ILE A 9 2.89 11.44 -2.54
C ILE A 9 3.80 12.66 -2.44
N ASP A 10 3.85 13.46 -3.50
CA ASP A 10 4.52 14.75 -3.49
C ASP A 10 3.52 15.80 -3.02
N ASP A 11 3.78 16.35 -1.83
CA ASP A 11 2.86 17.29 -1.20
C ASP A 11 2.66 18.57 -2.02
N THR A 12 3.66 18.97 -2.77
CA THR A 12 3.56 20.15 -3.64
C THR A 12 2.55 19.91 -4.77
N ILE A 13 2.59 18.71 -5.36
CA ILE A 13 1.65 18.37 -6.44
C ILE A 13 0.24 18.22 -5.89
N MET A 14 0.09 17.49 -4.80
CA MET A 14 -1.22 17.28 -4.19
C MET A 14 -1.81 18.57 -3.67
N GLY A 15 -1.00 19.43 -3.05
CA GLY A 15 -1.45 20.69 -2.49
C GLY A 15 -1.87 21.70 -3.54
N ALA A 16 -1.49 21.50 -4.79
CA ALA A 16 -1.90 22.38 -5.89
C ALA A 16 -3.29 22.05 -6.44
N LEU A 17 -3.88 20.92 -6.02
CA LEU A 17 -5.21 20.54 -6.49
C LEU A 17 -6.29 21.38 -5.82
N SER A 18 -7.32 21.77 -6.60
CA SER A 18 -8.52 22.37 -6.03
C SER A 18 -9.30 21.27 -5.27
N PRO A 19 -10.24 21.67 -4.37
CA PRO A 19 -11.08 20.67 -3.70
C PRO A 19 -11.84 19.77 -4.68
N GLU A 20 -12.31 20.32 -5.79
CA GLU A 20 -13.03 19.54 -6.79
C GLU A 20 -12.11 18.56 -7.53
N GLU A 21 -10.90 18.98 -7.83
CA GLU A 21 -9.89 18.10 -8.42
C GLU A 21 -9.52 16.96 -7.46
N GLY A 22 -9.42 17.26 -6.16
CA GLY A 22 -9.18 16.26 -5.15
C GLY A 22 -10.28 15.22 -5.09
N VAL A 23 -11.54 15.63 -5.17
CA VAL A 23 -12.67 14.71 -5.20
C VAL A 23 -12.61 13.81 -6.43
N ARG A 24 -12.34 14.40 -7.60
CA ARG A 24 -12.23 13.63 -8.84
C ARG A 24 -11.09 12.62 -8.78
N LEU A 25 -9.98 13.00 -8.16
CA LEU A 25 -8.85 12.09 -8.00
C LEU A 25 -9.23 10.91 -7.10
N THR A 26 -9.88 11.18 -5.98
CA THR A 26 -10.36 10.12 -5.07
C THR A 26 -11.30 9.18 -5.81
N ASP A 27 -12.27 9.73 -6.54
CA ASP A 27 -13.21 8.91 -7.29
C ASP A 27 -12.50 8.04 -8.33
N ALA A 28 -11.52 8.61 -9.03
CA ALA A 28 -10.76 7.87 -10.03
C ALA A 28 -9.96 6.73 -9.40
N THR A 29 -9.37 6.93 -8.22
CA THR A 29 -8.62 5.87 -7.55
C THR A 29 -9.53 4.75 -7.07
N VAL A 30 -10.69 5.10 -6.53
CA VAL A 30 -11.66 4.09 -6.09
C VAL A 30 -12.14 3.26 -7.29
N GLU A 31 -12.46 3.92 -8.39
CA GLU A 31 -12.87 3.22 -9.60
C GLU A 31 -11.77 2.31 -10.16
N ALA A 32 -10.54 2.78 -10.17
CA ALA A 32 -9.40 1.98 -10.62
C ALA A 32 -9.21 0.73 -9.75
N ASP A 33 -9.40 0.87 -8.45
CA ASP A 33 -9.28 -0.27 -7.53
C ASP A 33 -10.37 -1.32 -7.82
N TRP A 34 -11.60 -0.91 -8.05
CA TRP A 34 -12.66 -1.83 -8.39
C TRP A 34 -12.42 -2.51 -9.73
N ASP A 35 -11.89 -1.80 -10.72
CA ASP A 35 -11.53 -2.39 -12.00
C ASP A 35 -10.48 -3.49 -11.83
N LEU A 36 -9.45 -3.23 -11.02
CA LEU A 36 -8.43 -4.23 -10.72
C LEU A 36 -9.03 -5.43 -9.99
N ARG A 37 -9.95 -5.18 -9.06
CA ARG A 37 -10.61 -6.25 -8.32
C ARG A 37 -11.41 -7.14 -9.26
N GLU A 38 -12.15 -6.55 -10.17
CA GLU A 38 -12.96 -7.30 -11.14
C GLU A 38 -12.10 -8.12 -12.10
N ARG A 39 -10.89 -7.67 -12.39
CA ARG A 39 -9.94 -8.44 -13.19
C ARG A 39 -9.21 -9.50 -12.38
N GLY A 40 -9.49 -9.62 -11.09
CA GLY A 40 -8.83 -10.60 -10.24
C GLY A 40 -7.42 -10.22 -9.86
N GLN A 41 -7.05 -8.96 -9.98
CA GLN A 41 -5.67 -8.53 -9.77
C GLN A 41 -5.45 -7.73 -8.49
N LEU A 42 -6.51 -7.24 -7.85
CA LEU A 42 -6.35 -6.49 -6.61
C LEU A 42 -6.55 -7.37 -5.39
N ILE A 43 -5.57 -7.40 -4.50
CA ILE A 43 -5.67 -8.06 -3.20
C ILE A 43 -6.21 -7.08 -2.17
N LEU A 44 -5.64 -5.88 -2.10
CA LEU A 44 -6.04 -4.86 -1.13
C LEU A 44 -5.49 -3.52 -1.59
N ALA A 45 -6.24 -2.45 -1.39
CA ALA A 45 -5.76 -1.09 -1.60
C ALA A 45 -6.24 -0.22 -0.44
N GLN A 46 -5.35 0.61 0.10
CA GLN A 46 -5.69 1.53 1.17
C GLN A 46 -4.83 2.79 1.11
N PRO A 47 -5.44 3.96 1.11
CA PRO A 47 -4.73 5.18 1.41
C PRO A 47 -4.48 5.26 2.92
N LEU A 48 -3.48 6.03 3.30
CA LEU A 48 -3.14 6.27 4.70
C LEU A 48 -3.47 7.71 5.07
N GLN A 49 -3.76 7.95 6.34
CA GLN A 49 -3.93 9.31 6.83
C GLN A 49 -2.59 10.04 6.77
N ALA A 50 -2.64 11.35 6.97
CA ALA A 50 -1.46 12.20 6.85
C ALA A 50 -0.31 11.75 7.76
N PRO A 51 0.95 12.00 7.36
CA PRO A 51 2.11 11.56 8.15
C PRO A 51 2.09 12.06 9.59
N GLU A 52 1.47 13.19 9.87
CA GLU A 52 1.36 13.75 11.22
C GLU A 52 0.63 12.82 12.18
N THR A 53 -0.20 11.90 11.66
CA THR A 53 -0.92 10.94 12.49
C THR A 53 -0.07 9.71 12.83
N ALA A 54 1.11 9.59 12.25
CA ALA A 54 1.95 8.41 12.43
C ALA A 54 2.55 8.35 13.84
N VAL A 55 2.80 7.11 14.27
CA VAL A 55 3.53 6.84 15.51
C VAL A 55 4.62 5.84 15.15
N THR A 56 5.85 6.12 15.54
CA THR A 56 6.98 5.24 15.28
C THR A 56 7.45 4.59 16.57
N ILE A 57 7.58 3.27 16.55
CA ILE A 57 8.04 2.50 17.72
C ILE A 57 9.41 1.90 17.40
N ARG A 58 10.35 2.05 18.34
CA ARG A 58 11.65 1.39 18.28
C ARG A 58 11.84 0.57 19.52
N VAL A 59 12.43 -0.60 19.36
CA VAL A 59 12.81 -1.45 20.50
C VAL A 59 14.32 -1.63 20.43
N ARG A 60 15.02 -1.17 21.47
CA ARG A 60 16.47 -1.28 21.58
C ARG A 60 16.79 -1.79 22.98
N ASN A 61 17.64 -2.82 23.05
CA ASN A 61 18.05 -3.40 24.33
C ASN A 61 16.85 -3.82 25.19
N GLY A 62 15.81 -4.35 24.54
CA GLY A 62 14.59 -4.79 25.21
C GLY A 62 13.66 -3.67 25.65
N LYS A 63 13.97 -2.42 25.30
CA LYS A 63 13.13 -1.28 25.67
C LYS A 63 12.45 -0.69 24.46
N ALA A 64 11.14 -0.47 24.55
CA ALA A 64 10.37 0.20 23.53
C ALA A 64 10.42 1.70 23.72
N SER A 65 10.56 2.45 22.64
CA SER A 65 10.42 3.90 22.63
C SER A 65 9.44 4.30 21.53
N LYS A 66 8.71 5.36 21.79
CA LYS A 66 7.67 5.85 20.89
C LYS A 66 8.02 7.27 20.48
N THR A 67 7.88 7.54 19.18
CA THR A 67 8.03 8.88 18.63
C THR A 67 6.77 9.20 17.82
N ASP A 68 6.20 10.38 18.02
CA ASP A 68 5.10 10.83 17.20
C ASP A 68 5.65 11.29 15.85
N GLY A 69 4.94 10.96 14.80
CA GLY A 69 5.35 11.28 13.45
C GLY A 69 5.93 10.10 12.70
N PRO A 70 6.20 10.26 11.41
CA PRO A 70 6.71 9.18 10.56
C PRO A 70 8.16 8.86 10.89
N PHE A 71 8.59 7.66 10.49
CA PHE A 71 9.96 7.20 10.68
C PHE A 71 11.00 8.17 10.05
N ALA A 72 10.66 8.69 8.88
CA ALA A 72 11.54 9.63 8.18
C ALA A 72 10.70 10.75 7.56
N GLU A 73 11.24 11.97 7.58
CA GLU A 73 10.63 13.09 6.87
C GLU A 73 11.26 13.17 5.49
N THR A 74 10.42 13.18 4.46
CA THR A 74 10.86 13.19 3.07
C THR A 74 9.97 14.13 2.26
N LYS A 75 10.45 14.53 1.07
CA LYS A 75 9.66 15.35 0.16
C LYS A 75 8.43 14.60 -0.33
N GLU A 76 8.58 13.31 -0.57
CA GLU A 76 7.48 12.43 -0.91
C GLU A 76 7.28 11.49 0.27
N PHE A 77 6.08 11.45 0.79
CA PHE A 77 5.76 10.61 1.93
C PHE A 77 4.87 9.44 1.51
N LEU A 78 4.98 8.35 2.25
CA LEU A 78 4.13 7.19 1.99
C LEU A 78 2.68 7.55 2.27
N GLY A 79 1.86 7.59 1.23
CA GLY A 79 0.46 8.01 1.34
C GLY A 79 -0.53 6.89 1.16
N GLY A 80 -0.07 5.70 0.81
CA GLY A 80 -0.94 4.55 0.62
C GLY A 80 -0.21 3.38 0.02
N PHE A 81 -0.93 2.31 -0.17
CA PHE A 81 -0.36 1.12 -0.80
C PHE A 81 -1.46 0.31 -1.45
N TYR A 82 -1.09 -0.51 -2.42
CA TYR A 82 -1.98 -1.56 -2.91
C TYR A 82 -1.18 -2.81 -3.22
N LEU A 83 -1.84 -3.94 -3.03
CA LEU A 83 -1.24 -5.26 -3.21
C LEU A 83 -1.93 -5.91 -4.40
N ILE A 84 -1.13 -6.41 -5.34
CA ILE A 84 -1.66 -6.93 -6.59
C ILE A 84 -1.10 -8.31 -6.92
N GLU A 85 -1.86 -9.01 -7.74
CA GLU A 85 -1.44 -10.24 -8.38
C GLU A 85 -1.13 -9.93 -9.84
N ALA A 86 0.06 -10.27 -10.32
CA ALA A 86 0.45 -10.06 -11.72
C ALA A 86 1.33 -11.22 -12.18
N ARG A 87 1.38 -11.45 -13.49
CA ARG A 87 2.17 -12.53 -14.07
C ARG A 87 3.66 -12.34 -13.79
N ASP A 88 4.10 -11.10 -13.93
CA ASP A 88 5.51 -10.72 -13.82
C ASP A 88 5.59 -9.22 -13.53
N VAL A 89 6.81 -8.72 -13.37
CA VAL A 89 7.03 -7.31 -13.06
C VAL A 89 6.55 -6.39 -14.19
N ASP A 90 6.63 -6.84 -15.43
CA ASP A 90 6.20 -6.01 -16.57
C ASP A 90 4.69 -5.77 -16.50
N GLU A 91 3.91 -6.77 -16.14
CA GLU A 91 2.47 -6.57 -15.94
C GLU A 91 2.20 -5.67 -14.74
N ALA A 92 2.95 -5.83 -13.65
CA ALA A 92 2.82 -4.95 -12.50
C ALA A 92 3.10 -3.50 -12.87
N ILE A 93 4.13 -3.25 -13.68
CA ILE A 93 4.45 -1.91 -14.16
C ILE A 93 3.28 -1.32 -14.96
N ARG A 94 2.68 -2.12 -15.83
CA ARG A 94 1.53 -1.64 -16.63
C ARG A 94 0.34 -1.25 -15.74
N ILE A 95 0.09 -2.05 -14.70
CA ILE A 95 -0.96 -1.72 -13.74
C ILE A 95 -0.68 -0.38 -13.06
N VAL A 96 0.56 -0.18 -12.62
CA VAL A 96 0.96 1.04 -11.93
C VAL A 96 0.89 2.25 -12.86
N GLU A 97 1.27 2.09 -14.11
CA GLU A 97 1.23 3.19 -15.08
C GLU A 97 -0.20 3.70 -15.29
N GLU A 98 -1.20 2.88 -15.06
CA GLU A 98 -2.60 3.26 -15.19
C GLU A 98 -3.18 3.83 -13.88
N ASP A 99 -2.43 3.79 -12.80
CA ASP A 99 -2.89 4.29 -11.50
C ASP A 99 -2.93 5.82 -11.51
N PRO A 100 -4.09 6.44 -11.20
CA PRO A 100 -4.16 7.90 -11.14
C PRO A 100 -3.17 8.53 -10.17
N MET A 101 -2.77 7.82 -9.12
CA MET A 101 -1.81 8.34 -8.14
C MET A 101 -0.37 8.34 -8.63
N ALA A 102 -0.06 7.64 -9.71
CA ALA A 102 1.31 7.60 -10.22
C ALA A 102 1.82 8.97 -10.65
N SER A 103 0.92 9.88 -11.02
CA SER A 103 1.28 11.25 -11.39
C SER A 103 1.33 12.21 -10.20
N MET A 104 0.95 11.75 -9.01
CA MET A 104 0.94 12.58 -7.79
C MET A 104 2.22 12.42 -6.97
N GLY A 105 3.16 11.66 -7.45
CA GLY A 105 4.43 11.38 -6.80
C GLY A 105 5.08 10.18 -7.45
N SER A 106 5.34 9.14 -6.69
CA SER A 106 6.03 7.95 -7.18
C SER A 106 5.37 6.68 -6.65
N VAL A 107 5.46 5.60 -7.39
CA VAL A 107 5.00 4.29 -6.90
C VAL A 107 6.15 3.31 -6.99
N GLU A 108 6.50 2.75 -5.86
CA GLU A 108 7.56 1.73 -5.78
C GLU A 108 6.90 0.34 -5.83
N ILE A 109 7.38 -0.51 -6.73
CA ILE A 109 6.86 -1.86 -6.89
C ILE A 109 7.87 -2.84 -6.30
N ARG A 110 7.43 -3.68 -5.36
CA ARG A 110 8.31 -4.67 -4.73
C ARG A 110 7.63 -6.04 -4.72
N PRO A 111 8.29 -7.07 -5.24
CA PRO A 111 7.74 -8.43 -5.16
C PRO A 111 7.67 -8.90 -3.70
N PHE A 112 6.65 -9.68 -3.39
CA PHE A 112 6.57 -10.30 -2.07
C PHE A 112 7.71 -11.29 -1.90
N LEU A 113 8.25 -11.35 -0.69
CA LEU A 113 9.21 -12.37 -0.31
C LEU A 113 8.45 -13.54 0.32
N GLU A 114 8.39 -14.65 -0.37
CA GLU A 114 7.71 -15.84 0.13
C GLU A 114 8.63 -16.59 1.10
N GLN A 115 8.12 -16.87 2.28
CA GLN A 115 8.87 -17.54 3.33
C GLN A 115 7.98 -18.51 4.06
N THR A 116 8.54 -19.62 4.51
CA THR A 116 7.80 -20.60 5.31
C THR A 116 8.56 -20.88 6.60
N HIS A 117 7.81 -21.28 7.62
CA HIS A 117 8.38 -21.68 8.90
C HIS A 117 9.22 -22.96 8.69
N SER A 118 10.42 -22.97 9.24
CA SER A 118 11.39 -24.06 9.01
C SER A 118 10.93 -25.43 9.52
N VAL A 119 10.07 -25.46 10.51
CA VAL A 119 9.60 -26.70 11.10
C VAL A 119 8.21 -27.08 10.60
N THR A 120 7.26 -26.12 10.64
CA THR A 120 5.87 -26.42 10.29
C THR A 120 5.60 -26.36 8.80
N GLY A 121 6.48 -25.70 8.02
CA GLY A 121 6.26 -25.50 6.59
C GLY A 121 5.19 -24.47 6.27
N LYS A 122 4.60 -23.84 7.28
CA LYS A 122 3.54 -22.85 7.05
C LYS A 122 4.10 -21.55 6.53
N GLY A 123 3.43 -20.97 5.55
CA GLY A 123 3.69 -19.61 5.12
C GLY A 123 3.00 -18.60 6.03
N ARG A 124 3.05 -17.33 5.65
CA ARG A 124 2.33 -16.30 6.40
C ARG A 124 0.83 -16.40 6.10
N PRO A 125 -0.01 -16.02 7.06
CA PRO A 125 -1.46 -16.05 6.84
C PRO A 125 -1.87 -15.19 5.65
N GLU A 126 -2.85 -15.66 4.91
CA GLU A 126 -3.40 -14.90 3.80
C GLU A 126 -4.48 -13.93 4.29
N LEU A 127 -4.77 -12.92 3.46
CA LEU A 127 -5.78 -11.95 3.75
C LEU A 127 -7.15 -12.62 3.82
N ARG A 128 -7.91 -12.25 4.84
CA ARG A 128 -9.31 -12.66 4.96
C ARG A 128 -10.10 -11.55 5.64
N GLU A 129 -11.40 -11.63 5.57
CA GLU A 129 -12.26 -10.62 6.18
C GLU A 129 -12.06 -10.58 7.70
N ALA A 130 -12.11 -9.37 8.24
CA ALA A 130 -12.05 -9.20 9.70
C ALA A 130 -13.25 -9.91 10.33
N GLY A 131 -12.99 -10.61 11.43
CA GLY A 131 -14.03 -11.36 12.10
C GLY A 131 -14.27 -12.77 11.58
N ALA A 132 -13.61 -13.15 10.47
CA ALA A 132 -13.72 -14.51 9.98
C ALA A 132 -13.16 -15.49 11.02
N PRO A 133 -13.76 -16.68 11.14
CA PRO A 133 -13.26 -17.68 12.09
C PRO A 133 -11.82 -18.02 11.82
N ARG A 134 -11.12 -18.29 12.91
CA ARG A 134 -9.75 -18.61 12.78
C ARG A 134 -9.56 -19.87 12.12
N ASP A 135 -10.06 -20.56 11.70
CA ASP A 135 -9.83 -21.68 11.13
C ASP A 135 -10.47 -22.50 11.03
N ALA A 136 -11.07 -22.22 10.45
CA ALA A 136 -11.69 -23.12 10.03
C ALA A 136 -10.90 -24.25 9.65
N LYS A 137 -10.33 -24.67 9.71
CA LYS A 137 -9.75 -25.63 9.41
C LYS A 137 -9.06 -25.83 9.47
#